data_3a83548b9434c56e41d5ac36deaa25bc
#
_entry.id   3a83548b9434c56e41d5ac36deaa25bc
#
_cell.length_a   1.000
_cell.length_b   1.000
_cell.length_c   1.000
_cell.angle_alpha   90.00
_cell.angle_beta   90.00
_cell.angle_gamma   90.00
#
_symmetry.space_group_name_H-M   'P 1'
#
loop_
_entity.id
_entity.type
_entity.pdbx_description
1 polymer ?
#
loop_
_entity_poly.entity_id
_entity_poly.type
_entity_poly.pdbx_seq_one_letter_code
_entity_poly.pdbx_strand_id
1 'polypeptide(L)'
;MLRIKKLDIFVLKSFCMLFMGTFFICLFIFMMQFLWRYVDEMVGKGLEMTVLAQFFFYSALSLVPASLPLAILLAALITFGNFGERFELLAMKAAGISLLKIMRPLIIFICFICCVSFYFQNVIGPKAQTKLWTLLISMKQKSPEVDIPEGVFYDEIDGYNLYVKHKNRKTGMLYDVLIYNFEKGFENAQIIKSDSGRLEMTADKQHLYLHLYSGEQFENLKSQNMNQRNVPYRRETFREKHAIIEFNSDFNMVDAGIMSNQSNSKDMRMLQADIDSMKLQNDSVGRGYYKEAMAGTYKVTASLSKEDTLKIEKAYLGEYNVDSLYNVATLMQKQKVISTAVSRAESAGSDWSFKSFNISQTESSLRRHMTSWHEKLTLSLACLIFFFIGAPLGGIIRKGGLGMPVVVSVLIFIIYYIINNTGYKMARDGQWVVWMGMWTSTAVLAPLGAFLTYKSNNDSVVLNADAYINWFKKVVGIRSVRHLFRKEVIIHDPDYTRIPEELKALSVDCREYADRKGLKRAPNYFKLWMTDSQDEAVEDINERLESLIDEMSNTRSVTLLTALNTYPVIPIHAHVRPFRNYWLNLLCGIVFPIGLFFYFRIWAFRIRLNRIWSGLSRQMKM
;
A
#
# COMPACT_ATOMS: atom_id res chain seq x y z
N MET A 1 16.20 41.00 -11.50
CA MET A 1 15.48 41.15 -10.21
C MET A 1 14.06 40.66 -10.36
N LEU A 2 13.65 39.65 -9.64
CA LEU A 2 12.25 39.16 -9.57
C LEU A 2 11.42 40.20 -8.81
N ARG A 3 10.69 41.04 -9.53
CA ARG A 3 9.80 42.02 -8.91
C ARG A 3 8.57 41.30 -8.39
N ILE A 4 8.53 41.03 -7.08
CA ILE A 4 7.41 40.35 -6.40
C ILE A 4 6.18 41.30 -6.50
N LYS A 5 5.11 40.79 -7.11
CA LYS A 5 3.85 41.53 -7.25
C LYS A 5 2.95 41.29 -6.04
N LYS A 6 2.03 42.21 -5.76
CA LYS A 6 1.03 42.02 -4.68
C LYS A 6 0.22 40.73 -4.85
N LEU A 7 -0.05 40.34 -6.10
CA LEU A 7 -0.74 39.09 -6.42
C LEU A 7 0.08 37.87 -6.00
N ASP A 8 1.40 37.88 -6.22
CA ASP A 8 2.27 36.76 -5.84
C ASP A 8 2.28 36.54 -4.32
N ILE A 9 2.30 37.66 -3.56
CA ILE A 9 2.22 37.64 -2.08
C ILE A 9 0.85 37.11 -1.63
N PHE A 10 -0.23 37.53 -2.26
CA PHE A 10 -1.58 37.08 -1.94
C PHE A 10 -1.74 35.57 -2.10
N VAL A 11 -1.32 35.02 -3.25
CA VAL A 11 -1.39 33.61 -3.56
C VAL A 11 -0.47 32.78 -2.62
N LEU A 12 0.74 33.29 -2.38
CA LEU A 12 1.69 32.62 -1.49
C LEU A 12 1.19 32.60 -0.04
N LYS A 13 0.68 33.72 0.47
CA LYS A 13 0.14 33.82 1.84
C LYS A 13 -1.02 32.86 2.06
N SER A 14 -1.96 32.82 1.12
CA SER A 14 -3.13 31.94 1.17
C SER A 14 -2.72 30.47 1.17
N PHE A 15 -1.76 30.09 0.34
CA PHE A 15 -1.25 28.73 0.28
C PHE A 15 -0.46 28.36 1.55
N CYS A 16 0.48 29.20 2.00
CA CYS A 16 1.32 28.88 3.15
C CYS A 16 0.51 28.68 4.43
N MET A 17 -0.53 29.49 4.65
CA MET A 17 -1.42 29.34 5.80
C MET A 17 -2.14 27.98 5.80
N LEU A 18 -2.69 27.59 4.64
CA LEU A 18 -3.35 26.29 4.48
C LEU A 18 -2.34 25.13 4.54
N PHE A 19 -1.17 25.29 3.92
CA PHE A 19 -0.12 24.29 3.92
C PHE A 19 0.36 23.95 5.34
N MET A 20 0.57 24.95 6.20
CA MET A 20 0.96 24.69 7.59
C MET A 20 -0.12 23.90 8.33
N GLY A 21 -1.39 24.28 8.19
CA GLY A 21 -2.49 23.54 8.81
C GLY A 21 -2.62 22.10 8.30
N THR A 22 -2.61 21.92 6.98
CA THR A 22 -2.71 20.58 6.37
C THR A 22 -1.50 19.71 6.67
N PHE A 23 -0.30 20.29 6.77
CA PHE A 23 0.92 19.57 7.13
C PHE A 23 0.84 18.98 8.54
N PHE A 24 0.43 19.76 9.53
CA PHE A 24 0.28 19.24 10.91
C PHE A 24 -0.84 18.20 11.01
N ILE A 25 -1.94 18.37 10.29
CA ILE A 25 -3.02 17.37 10.24
C ILE A 25 -2.50 16.06 9.63
N CYS A 26 -1.82 16.12 8.49
CA CYS A 26 -1.27 14.93 7.83
C CYS A 26 -0.21 14.24 8.71
N LEU A 27 0.69 15.02 9.31
CA LEU A 27 1.71 14.51 10.23
C LEU A 27 1.06 13.81 11.44
N PHE A 28 0.02 14.41 12.01
CA PHE A 28 -0.71 13.83 13.13
C PHE A 28 -1.40 12.51 12.74
N ILE A 29 -2.02 12.45 11.57
CA ILE A 29 -2.66 11.22 11.07
C ILE A 29 -1.62 10.10 10.89
N PHE A 30 -0.48 10.38 10.25
CA PHE A 30 0.58 9.40 10.08
C PHE A 30 1.21 8.99 11.41
N MET A 31 1.37 9.94 12.35
CA MET A 31 1.86 9.65 13.68
C MET A 31 0.89 8.73 14.44
N MET A 32 -0.43 8.98 14.39
CA MET A 32 -1.44 8.11 15.00
C MET A 32 -1.41 6.71 14.40
N GLN A 33 -1.30 6.58 13.05
CA GLN A 33 -1.16 5.29 12.38
C GLN A 33 0.12 4.56 12.81
N PHE A 34 1.22 5.27 12.98
CA PHE A 34 2.48 4.72 13.44
C PHE A 34 2.39 4.24 14.88
N LEU A 35 1.83 5.08 15.77
CA LEU A 35 1.67 4.77 17.19
C LEU A 35 0.77 3.55 17.42
N TRP A 36 -0.32 3.43 16.66
CA TRP A 36 -1.21 2.26 16.74
C TRP A 36 -0.48 0.93 16.51
N ARG A 37 0.55 0.95 15.68
CA ARG A 37 1.38 -0.24 15.41
C ARG A 37 2.24 -0.65 16.61
N TYR A 38 2.65 0.31 17.47
CA TYR A 38 3.60 0.10 18.56
C TYR A 38 2.96 0.34 19.94
N VAL A 39 1.65 0.41 20.03
CA VAL A 39 0.94 0.66 21.30
C VAL A 39 1.23 -0.43 22.33
N ASP A 40 1.30 -1.69 21.89
CA ASP A 40 1.58 -2.85 22.75
C ASP A 40 2.99 -2.79 23.36
N GLU A 41 3.93 -2.16 22.68
CA GLU A 41 5.30 -1.98 23.16
C GLU A 41 5.44 -0.84 24.20
N MET A 42 4.43 0.02 24.29
CA MET A 42 4.45 1.19 25.17
C MET A 42 3.57 1.02 26.42
N VAL A 43 2.43 0.34 26.28
CA VAL A 43 1.45 0.21 27.36
C VAL A 43 1.88 -0.90 28.33
N GLY A 44 1.83 -0.61 29.62
CA GLY A 44 2.09 -1.60 30.69
C GLY A 44 3.57 -1.81 31.07
N LYS A 45 4.52 -1.20 30.36
CA LYS A 45 5.96 -1.38 30.59
C LYS A 45 6.60 -0.38 31.58
N GLY A 46 5.82 0.47 32.23
CA GLY A 46 6.33 1.44 33.21
C GLY A 46 7.43 2.36 32.62
N LEU A 47 7.27 2.81 31.38
CA LEU A 47 8.24 3.67 30.69
C LEU A 47 8.19 5.09 31.30
N GLU A 48 9.35 5.72 31.43
CA GLU A 48 9.44 7.11 31.84
C GLU A 48 8.81 8.03 30.78
N MET A 49 8.16 9.11 31.23
CA MET A 49 7.52 10.09 30.33
C MET A 49 8.53 10.75 29.38
N THR A 50 9.78 10.89 29.80
CA THR A 50 10.90 11.39 28.99
C THR A 50 11.21 10.49 27.79
N VAL A 51 11.19 9.16 27.98
CA VAL A 51 11.42 8.17 26.94
C VAL A 51 10.27 8.17 25.93
N LEU A 52 9.02 8.23 26.43
CA LEU A 52 7.84 8.37 25.58
C LEU A 52 7.88 9.65 24.75
N ALA A 53 8.21 10.79 25.37
CA ALA A 53 8.33 12.07 24.67
C ALA A 53 9.41 12.01 23.57
N GLN A 54 10.57 11.40 23.84
CA GLN A 54 11.61 11.17 22.84
C GLN A 54 11.14 10.28 21.71
N PHE A 55 10.41 9.20 22.01
CA PHE A 55 9.85 8.31 21.01
C PHE A 55 8.87 9.04 20.09
N PHE A 56 7.94 9.83 20.65
CA PHE A 56 7.01 10.65 19.87
C PHE A 56 7.74 11.67 18.99
N PHE A 57 8.77 12.32 19.54
CA PHE A 57 9.55 13.32 18.82
C PHE A 57 10.30 12.71 17.62
N TYR A 58 11.03 11.59 17.84
CA TYR A 58 11.76 10.94 16.75
C TYR A 58 10.83 10.27 15.73
N SER A 59 9.69 9.74 16.15
CA SER A 59 8.69 9.23 15.23
C SER A 59 8.10 10.33 14.36
N ALA A 60 7.74 11.48 14.94
CA ALA A 60 7.28 12.64 14.19
C ALA A 60 8.32 13.10 13.16
N LEU A 61 9.60 13.23 13.57
CA LEU A 61 10.68 13.59 12.65
C LEU A 61 10.85 12.59 11.50
N SER A 62 10.72 11.29 11.76
CA SER A 62 10.86 10.27 10.72
C SER A 62 9.72 10.30 9.71
N LEU A 63 8.53 10.78 10.11
CA LEU A 63 7.32 10.84 9.28
C LEU A 63 7.18 12.15 8.48
N VAL A 64 7.95 13.19 8.81
CA VAL A 64 7.94 14.49 8.08
C VAL A 64 8.04 14.31 6.56
N PRO A 65 9.03 13.58 6.00
CA PRO A 65 9.17 13.48 4.56
C PRO A 65 7.97 12.80 3.87
N ALA A 66 7.35 11.82 4.52
CA ALA A 66 6.20 11.11 3.98
C ALA A 66 4.91 11.96 4.02
N SER A 67 4.79 12.84 5.02
CA SER A 67 3.62 13.72 5.17
C SER A 67 3.61 14.92 4.21
N LEU A 68 4.78 15.40 3.79
CA LEU A 68 4.92 16.58 2.95
C LEU A 68 4.18 16.49 1.60
N PRO A 69 4.32 15.40 0.80
CA PRO A 69 3.62 15.31 -0.49
C PRO A 69 2.10 15.38 -0.34
N LEU A 70 1.52 14.66 0.64
CA LEU A 70 0.09 14.66 0.90
C LEU A 70 -0.39 16.03 1.37
N ALA A 71 0.35 16.69 2.26
CA ALA A 71 0.04 18.02 2.75
C ALA A 71 0.04 19.06 1.63
N ILE A 72 1.01 19.00 0.71
CA ILE A 72 1.09 19.87 -0.46
C ILE A 72 -0.10 19.65 -1.40
N LEU A 73 -0.43 18.38 -1.67
CA LEU A 73 -1.59 18.02 -2.51
C LEU A 73 -2.87 18.62 -1.94
N LEU A 74 -3.11 18.39 -0.65
CA LEU A 74 -4.30 18.87 0.04
C LEU A 74 -4.33 20.39 0.12
N ALA A 75 -3.22 21.04 0.47
CA ALA A 75 -3.10 22.49 0.51
C ALA A 75 -3.35 23.13 -0.88
N ALA A 76 -2.80 22.54 -1.94
CA ALA A 76 -3.00 23.01 -3.30
C ALA A 76 -4.46 22.88 -3.73
N LEU A 77 -5.09 21.72 -3.49
CA LEU A 77 -6.50 21.47 -3.79
C LEU A 77 -7.41 22.47 -3.07
N ILE A 78 -7.20 22.70 -1.77
CA ILE A 78 -8.01 23.63 -0.98
C ILE A 78 -7.77 25.08 -1.43
N THR A 79 -6.51 25.48 -1.64
CA THR A 79 -6.19 26.86 -2.03
C THR A 79 -6.81 27.21 -3.37
N PHE A 80 -6.60 26.40 -4.40
CA PHE A 80 -7.15 26.63 -5.73
C PHE A 80 -8.65 26.38 -5.80
N GLY A 81 -9.17 25.45 -4.96
CA GLY A 81 -10.61 25.26 -4.77
C GLY A 81 -11.29 26.50 -4.22
N ASN A 82 -10.74 27.10 -3.17
CA ASN A 82 -11.25 28.36 -2.59
C ASN A 82 -11.17 29.51 -3.59
N PHE A 83 -10.07 29.63 -4.36
CA PHE A 83 -9.99 30.64 -5.43
C PHE A 83 -11.03 30.43 -6.52
N GLY A 84 -11.36 29.16 -6.84
CA GLY A 84 -12.42 28.81 -7.78
C GLY A 84 -13.81 29.12 -7.25
N GLU A 85 -14.11 28.77 -6.01
CA GLU A 85 -15.41 28.99 -5.35
C GLU A 85 -15.73 30.47 -5.16
N ARG A 86 -14.71 31.27 -4.78
CA ARG A 86 -14.84 32.74 -4.61
C ARG A 86 -14.74 33.52 -5.92
N PHE A 87 -14.67 32.84 -7.08
CA PHE A 87 -14.49 33.47 -8.40
C PHE A 87 -13.19 34.27 -8.56
N GLU A 88 -12.27 34.23 -7.59
CA GLU A 88 -10.99 34.93 -7.64
C GLU A 88 -10.11 34.39 -8.78
N LEU A 89 -10.08 33.07 -8.98
CA LEU A 89 -9.37 32.45 -10.09
C LEU A 89 -9.95 32.84 -11.44
N LEU A 90 -11.28 32.96 -11.53
CA LEU A 90 -11.96 33.38 -12.74
C LEU A 90 -11.65 34.87 -13.06
N ALA A 91 -11.67 35.74 -12.05
CA ALA A 91 -11.32 37.14 -12.21
C ALA A 91 -9.88 37.35 -12.68
N MET A 92 -8.91 36.56 -12.11
CA MET A 92 -7.52 36.57 -12.55
C MET A 92 -7.36 36.13 -14.00
N LYS A 93 -8.08 35.08 -14.42
CA LYS A 93 -8.07 34.60 -15.81
C LYS A 93 -8.73 35.57 -16.77
N ALA A 94 -9.86 36.20 -16.39
CA ALA A 94 -10.51 37.23 -17.16
C ALA A 94 -9.64 38.48 -17.38
N ALA A 95 -8.74 38.77 -16.42
CA ALA A 95 -7.70 39.79 -16.56
C ALA A 95 -6.50 39.34 -17.44
N GLY A 96 -6.57 38.21 -18.14
CA GLY A 96 -5.54 37.73 -19.05
C GLY A 96 -4.34 37.03 -18.35
N ILE A 97 -4.48 36.68 -17.06
CA ILE A 97 -3.41 36.01 -16.32
C ILE A 97 -3.57 34.50 -16.48
N SER A 98 -2.60 33.82 -17.11
CA SER A 98 -2.63 32.36 -17.26
C SER A 98 -2.46 31.62 -15.91
N LEU A 99 -3.00 30.41 -15.79
CA LEU A 99 -2.89 29.58 -14.58
C LEU A 99 -1.44 29.36 -14.16
N LEU A 100 -0.56 29.06 -15.11
CA LEU A 100 0.87 28.87 -14.84
C LEU A 100 1.52 30.13 -14.24
N LYS A 101 1.07 31.32 -14.66
CA LYS A 101 1.57 32.59 -14.11
C LYS A 101 1.10 32.81 -12.68
N ILE A 102 -0.13 32.38 -12.34
CA ILE A 102 -0.67 32.38 -10.97
C ILE A 102 0.07 31.38 -10.10
N MET A 103 0.39 30.18 -10.64
CA MET A 103 1.13 29.12 -9.92
C MET A 103 2.61 29.45 -9.71
N ARG A 104 3.21 30.34 -10.50
CA ARG A 104 4.66 30.61 -10.50
C ARG A 104 5.27 30.86 -9.10
N PRO A 105 4.74 31.73 -8.25
CA PRO A 105 5.29 31.94 -6.91
C PRO A 105 5.24 30.68 -6.05
N LEU A 106 4.19 29.87 -6.21
CA LEU A 106 4.04 28.61 -5.50
C LEU A 106 5.01 27.55 -6.02
N ILE A 107 5.26 27.49 -7.33
CA ILE A 107 6.25 26.55 -7.91
C ILE A 107 7.63 26.81 -7.30
N ILE A 108 8.05 28.07 -7.18
CA ILE A 108 9.32 28.43 -6.55
C ILE A 108 9.34 28.01 -5.08
N PHE A 109 8.25 28.26 -4.36
CA PHE A 109 8.12 27.86 -2.95
C PHE A 109 8.15 26.32 -2.80
N ILE A 110 7.46 25.58 -3.66
CA ILE A 110 7.45 24.10 -3.60
C ILE A 110 8.80 23.53 -3.99
N CYS A 111 9.53 24.12 -4.96
CA CYS A 111 10.92 23.72 -5.23
C CYS A 111 11.81 23.91 -3.99
N PHE A 112 11.62 25.01 -3.26
CA PHE A 112 12.31 25.19 -1.98
C PHE A 112 11.94 24.10 -0.96
N ILE A 113 10.65 23.76 -0.82
CA ILE A 113 10.19 22.67 0.05
C ILE A 113 10.76 21.31 -0.39
N CYS A 114 10.88 21.04 -1.71
CA CYS A 114 11.55 19.85 -2.22
C CYS A 114 13.01 19.75 -1.76
N CYS A 115 13.75 20.84 -1.81
CA CYS A 115 15.13 20.90 -1.30
C CYS A 115 15.18 20.67 0.23
N VAL A 116 14.26 21.27 0.97
CA VAL A 116 14.13 21.05 2.43
C VAL A 116 13.75 19.57 2.71
N SER A 117 12.82 19.00 1.97
CA SER A 117 12.44 17.59 2.10
C SER A 117 13.63 16.65 1.83
N PHE A 118 14.39 16.94 0.78
CA PHE A 118 15.60 16.18 0.46
C PHE A 118 16.65 16.28 1.57
N TYR A 119 16.91 17.49 2.09
CA TYR A 119 17.81 17.69 3.21
C TYR A 119 17.34 16.91 4.45
N PHE A 120 16.04 16.97 4.73
CA PHE A 120 15.44 16.25 5.85
C PHE A 120 15.65 14.74 5.74
N GLN A 121 15.41 14.17 4.57
CA GLN A 121 15.59 12.73 4.31
C GLN A 121 17.06 12.30 4.32
N ASN A 122 17.96 13.22 3.97
CA ASN A 122 19.38 12.87 3.87
C ASN A 122 20.13 13.05 5.20
N VAL A 123 19.73 14.00 6.04
CA VAL A 123 20.49 14.38 7.26
C VAL A 123 19.70 14.07 8.53
N ILE A 124 18.47 14.58 8.63
CA ILE A 124 17.66 14.48 9.86
C ILE A 124 17.01 13.10 9.96
N GLY A 125 16.43 12.62 8.87
CA GLY A 125 15.71 11.34 8.81
C GLY A 125 16.54 10.16 9.29
N PRO A 126 17.74 9.91 8.75
CA PRO A 126 18.61 8.82 9.20
C PRO A 126 18.91 8.85 10.70
N LYS A 127 19.24 10.03 11.23
CA LYS A 127 19.52 10.19 12.66
C LYS A 127 18.29 9.96 13.53
N ALA A 128 17.13 10.46 13.09
CA ALA A 128 15.85 10.24 13.78
C ALA A 128 15.47 8.75 13.74
N GLN A 129 15.64 8.10 12.60
CA GLN A 129 15.35 6.68 12.41
C GLN A 129 16.23 5.80 13.30
N THR A 130 17.54 6.05 13.36
CA THR A 130 18.45 5.32 14.26
C THR A 130 18.01 5.45 15.71
N LYS A 131 17.76 6.67 16.18
CA LYS A 131 17.29 6.93 17.54
C LYS A 131 15.94 6.25 17.84
N LEU A 132 15.00 6.31 16.91
CA LEU A 132 13.70 5.69 17.02
C LEU A 132 13.79 4.17 17.17
N TRP A 133 14.59 3.51 16.32
CA TRP A 133 14.78 2.06 16.38
C TRP A 133 15.52 1.63 17.62
N THR A 134 16.54 2.39 18.05
CA THR A 134 17.23 2.15 19.32
C THR A 134 16.25 2.19 20.50
N LEU A 135 15.38 3.21 20.55
CA LEU A 135 14.33 3.29 21.57
C LEU A 135 13.36 2.13 21.52
N LEU A 136 12.89 1.74 20.32
CA LEU A 136 11.97 0.60 20.17
C LEU A 136 12.57 -0.70 20.68
N ILE A 137 13.82 -0.99 20.35
CA ILE A 137 14.49 -2.21 20.81
C ILE A 137 14.70 -2.15 22.34
N SER A 138 15.13 -1.00 22.86
CA SER A 138 15.27 -0.83 24.31
C SER A 138 13.95 -0.97 25.06
N MET A 139 12.83 -0.50 24.46
CA MET A 139 11.49 -0.69 25.02
C MET A 139 11.06 -2.18 24.99
N LYS A 140 11.42 -2.93 23.95
CA LYS A 140 11.16 -4.37 23.88
C LYS A 140 11.89 -5.13 24.98
N GLN A 141 13.10 -4.76 25.27
CA GLN A 141 13.94 -5.43 26.27
C GLN A 141 13.58 -5.10 27.72
N LYS A 142 12.79 -4.04 27.98
CA LYS A 142 12.58 -3.49 29.33
C LYS A 142 11.73 -4.35 30.28
N SER A 143 10.95 -5.32 29.82
CA SER A 143 10.10 -6.12 30.71
C SER A 143 9.78 -7.50 30.17
N PRO A 144 10.67 -8.48 30.35
CA PRO A 144 10.39 -9.86 29.96
C PRO A 144 9.21 -10.48 30.74
N GLU A 145 8.91 -9.98 31.95
CA GLU A 145 7.76 -10.47 32.75
C GLU A 145 6.41 -10.21 32.08
N VAL A 146 6.28 -9.15 31.31
CA VAL A 146 5.00 -8.76 30.66
C VAL A 146 4.82 -9.48 29.34
N ASP A 147 5.90 -9.86 28.66
CA ASP A 147 5.87 -10.41 27.31
C ASP A 147 5.98 -11.93 27.22
N ILE A 148 6.02 -12.67 28.34
CA ILE A 148 5.97 -14.14 28.28
C ILE A 148 4.59 -14.55 27.73
N PRO A 149 4.51 -15.07 26.49
CA PRO A 149 3.26 -15.49 25.90
C PRO A 149 2.76 -16.80 26.53
N GLU A 150 1.45 -16.93 26.68
CA GLU A 150 0.83 -18.17 27.15
C GLU A 150 0.88 -19.24 26.05
N GLY A 151 1.31 -20.46 26.38
CA GLY A 151 1.25 -21.62 25.50
C GLY A 151 2.33 -21.64 24.40
N VAL A 152 3.32 -20.73 24.43
CA VAL A 152 4.42 -20.67 23.47
C VAL A 152 5.76 -20.62 24.21
N PHE A 153 6.80 -21.17 23.61
CA PHE A 153 8.15 -21.05 24.16
C PHE A 153 8.67 -19.64 23.94
N TYR A 154 9.19 -19.04 25.01
CA TYR A 154 9.83 -17.74 25.05
C TYR A 154 11.34 -17.94 25.13
N ASP A 155 12.09 -17.51 24.13
CA ASP A 155 13.53 -17.73 23.93
C ASP A 155 14.37 -16.43 23.94
N GLU A 156 13.77 -15.29 24.36
CA GLU A 156 14.48 -14.01 24.41
C GLU A 156 15.44 -13.85 25.62
N ILE A 157 15.51 -14.83 26.50
CA ILE A 157 16.46 -14.84 27.62
C ILE A 157 17.64 -15.74 27.22
N ASP A 158 18.84 -15.17 27.11
CA ASP A 158 20.03 -15.91 26.72
C ASP A 158 20.25 -17.15 27.58
N GLY A 159 20.34 -18.31 26.96
CA GLY A 159 20.55 -19.59 27.63
C GLY A 159 19.29 -20.23 28.24
N TYR A 160 18.13 -19.59 28.16
CA TYR A 160 16.88 -20.10 28.74
C TYR A 160 15.74 -20.08 27.74
N ASN A 161 14.99 -21.21 27.64
CA ASN A 161 13.70 -21.25 26.95
C ASN A 161 12.61 -21.50 27.98
N LEU A 162 11.70 -20.54 28.10
CA LEU A 162 10.60 -20.56 29.06
C LEU A 162 9.28 -20.91 28.38
N TYR A 163 8.54 -21.85 28.93
CA TYR A 163 7.17 -22.14 28.52
C TYR A 163 6.24 -21.95 29.70
N VAL A 164 5.14 -21.23 29.51
CA VAL A 164 4.13 -20.99 30.52
C VAL A 164 2.77 -21.32 29.93
N LYS A 165 2.04 -22.24 30.55
CA LYS A 165 0.72 -22.63 30.06
C LYS A 165 -0.33 -21.57 30.31
N HIS A 166 -0.29 -20.95 31.49
CA HIS A 166 -1.25 -19.91 31.88
C HIS A 166 -0.60 -18.84 32.77
N LYS A 167 -0.94 -17.56 32.56
CA LYS A 167 -0.42 -16.41 33.32
C LYS A 167 -1.55 -15.61 33.92
N ASN A 168 -1.50 -15.40 35.22
CA ASN A 168 -2.44 -14.47 35.86
C ASN A 168 -1.88 -13.05 35.78
N ARG A 169 -2.44 -12.24 34.89
CA ARG A 169 -2.00 -10.84 34.65
C ARG A 169 -2.14 -9.90 35.87
N LYS A 170 -3.00 -10.25 36.85
CA LYS A 170 -3.21 -9.40 38.04
C LYS A 170 -2.18 -9.68 39.12
N THR A 171 -1.76 -10.92 39.29
CA THR A 171 -0.84 -11.34 40.38
C THR A 171 0.58 -11.60 39.89
N GLY A 172 0.83 -11.65 38.58
CA GLY A 172 2.11 -12.01 37.99
C GLY A 172 2.48 -13.49 38.12
N MET A 173 1.55 -14.32 38.63
CA MET A 173 1.77 -15.76 38.79
C MET A 173 1.72 -16.50 37.45
N LEU A 174 2.68 -17.37 37.26
CA LEU A 174 2.83 -18.27 36.11
C LEU A 174 2.43 -19.68 36.55
N TYR A 175 1.70 -20.41 35.73
CA TYR A 175 1.24 -21.76 36.03
C TYR A 175 1.70 -22.75 34.95
N ASP A 176 2.01 -23.99 35.37
CA ASP A 176 2.58 -25.04 34.51
C ASP A 176 3.82 -24.52 33.76
N VAL A 177 4.85 -24.17 34.53
CA VAL A 177 6.08 -23.58 34.00
C VAL A 177 7.06 -24.68 33.61
N LEU A 178 7.58 -24.61 32.39
CA LEU A 178 8.63 -25.48 31.90
C LEU A 178 9.80 -24.63 31.41
N ILE A 179 10.98 -24.90 31.93
CA ILE A 179 12.20 -24.12 31.66
C ILE A 179 13.27 -25.05 31.14
N TYR A 180 13.82 -24.72 29.98
CA TYR A 180 15.06 -25.33 29.48
C TYR A 180 16.19 -24.35 29.71
N ASN A 181 17.21 -24.80 30.47
CA ASN A 181 18.42 -24.02 30.68
C ASN A 181 19.57 -24.64 29.87
N PHE A 182 20.10 -23.88 28.93
CA PHE A 182 21.20 -24.23 28.03
C PHE A 182 22.48 -23.45 28.31
N GLU A 183 22.56 -22.70 29.39
CA GLU A 183 23.71 -21.86 29.74
C GLU A 183 25.04 -22.64 29.74
N LYS A 184 24.98 -23.91 30.14
CA LYS A 184 26.13 -24.85 30.11
C LYS A 184 26.25 -25.65 28.82
N GLY A 185 25.57 -25.23 27.75
CA GLY A 185 25.48 -25.90 26.45
C GLY A 185 24.39 -26.99 26.40
N PHE A 186 24.01 -27.38 25.20
CA PHE A 186 22.93 -28.35 24.95
C PHE A 186 23.22 -29.74 25.55
N GLU A 187 24.48 -30.09 25.73
CA GLU A 187 24.87 -31.39 26.29
C GLU A 187 24.56 -31.50 27.78
N ASN A 188 24.60 -30.40 28.52
CA ASN A 188 24.32 -30.28 29.95
C ASN A 188 23.01 -29.56 30.21
N ALA A 189 22.05 -29.68 29.30
CA ALA A 189 20.77 -29.01 29.42
C ALA A 189 20.04 -29.42 30.72
N GLN A 190 19.50 -28.45 31.41
CA GLN A 190 18.64 -28.63 32.57
C GLN A 190 17.18 -28.37 32.17
N ILE A 191 16.30 -29.26 32.60
CA ILE A 191 14.86 -29.12 32.39
C ILE A 191 14.22 -28.94 33.78
N ILE A 192 13.54 -27.84 33.98
CA ILE A 192 12.82 -27.57 35.23
C ILE A 192 11.33 -27.51 34.91
N LYS A 193 10.54 -28.33 35.58
CA LYS A 193 9.10 -28.32 35.52
C LYS A 193 8.55 -27.91 36.89
N SER A 194 7.68 -26.90 36.93
CA SER A 194 7.07 -26.40 38.17
C SER A 194 5.59 -26.16 38.00
N ASP A 195 4.81 -26.44 39.05
CA ASP A 195 3.37 -26.23 39.06
C ASP A 195 3.01 -24.73 38.97
N SER A 196 3.80 -23.89 39.64
CA SER A 196 3.66 -22.45 39.56
C SER A 196 4.99 -21.73 39.80
N GLY A 197 5.05 -20.49 39.37
CA GLY A 197 6.23 -19.65 39.58
C GLY A 197 5.90 -18.17 39.47
N ARG A 198 6.84 -17.35 39.88
CA ARG A 198 6.80 -15.91 39.74
C ARG A 198 8.16 -15.40 39.28
N LEU A 199 8.16 -14.57 38.27
CA LEU A 199 9.36 -13.94 37.78
C LEU A 199 9.33 -12.47 38.24
N GLU A 200 10.31 -12.07 39.02
CA GLU A 200 10.46 -10.71 39.52
C GLU A 200 11.82 -10.15 39.13
N MET A 201 11.87 -8.86 38.92
CA MET A 201 13.12 -8.15 38.69
C MET A 201 13.75 -7.76 40.01
N THR A 202 15.05 -7.96 40.14
CA THR A 202 15.79 -7.53 41.33
C THR A 202 15.83 -5.99 41.42
N ALA A 203 16.04 -5.44 42.63
CA ALA A 203 16.06 -4.00 42.85
C ALA A 203 17.17 -3.28 42.07
N ASP A 204 18.26 -3.96 41.72
CA ASP A 204 19.36 -3.50 40.88
C ASP A 204 19.07 -3.52 39.38
N LYS A 205 17.93 -4.11 38.98
CA LYS A 205 17.49 -4.27 37.57
C LYS A 205 18.46 -5.02 36.66
N GLN A 206 19.43 -5.72 37.23
CA GLN A 206 20.44 -6.49 36.48
C GLN A 206 20.17 -7.98 36.49
N HIS A 207 19.23 -8.44 37.32
CA HIS A 207 18.92 -9.87 37.45
C HIS A 207 17.41 -10.08 37.48
N LEU A 208 16.97 -11.20 36.94
CA LEU A 208 15.62 -11.74 37.10
C LEU A 208 15.62 -12.76 38.22
N TYR A 209 14.75 -12.57 39.17
CA TYR A 209 14.54 -13.49 40.28
C TYR A 209 13.36 -14.39 39.98
N LEU A 210 13.66 -15.64 39.72
CA LEU A 210 12.67 -16.67 39.39
C LEU A 210 12.34 -17.45 40.65
N HIS A 211 11.12 -17.33 41.15
CA HIS A 211 10.56 -18.14 42.21
C HIS A 211 9.72 -19.26 41.59
N LEU A 212 10.05 -20.50 41.89
CA LEU A 212 9.32 -21.67 41.45
C LEU A 212 8.79 -22.42 42.66
N TYR A 213 7.53 -22.82 42.60
CA TYR A 213 6.85 -23.55 43.66
C TYR A 213 6.46 -24.92 43.16
N SER A 214 6.77 -25.97 43.98
CA SER A 214 6.45 -27.37 43.69
C SER A 214 6.87 -27.81 42.30
N GLY A 215 7.93 -28.56 42.20
CA GLY A 215 8.41 -28.98 40.89
C GLY A 215 9.52 -29.99 40.92
N GLU A 216 9.98 -30.31 39.73
CA GLU A 216 11.08 -31.27 39.47
C GLU A 216 12.09 -30.63 38.51
N GLN A 217 13.36 -30.93 38.76
CA GLN A 217 14.46 -30.60 37.87
C GLN A 217 15.16 -31.86 37.39
N PHE A 218 15.43 -31.87 36.12
CA PHE A 218 16.24 -32.89 35.46
C PHE A 218 17.51 -32.27 34.90
N GLU A 219 18.66 -32.80 35.22
CA GLU A 219 19.96 -32.32 34.74
C GLU A 219 20.77 -33.49 34.19
N ASN A 220 21.30 -33.35 32.98
CA ASN A 220 22.22 -34.30 32.41
C ASN A 220 23.62 -34.06 33.00
N LEU A 221 24.17 -35.05 33.66
CA LEU A 221 25.53 -35.03 34.21
C LEU A 221 26.48 -35.71 33.21
N LYS A 222 26.71 -35.09 32.07
CA LYS A 222 27.60 -35.65 31.06
C LYS A 222 29.06 -35.39 31.47
N SER A 223 29.80 -36.46 31.82
CA SER A 223 31.25 -36.38 31.82
C SER A 223 31.75 -36.28 30.37
N GLN A 224 32.82 -35.55 30.13
CA GLN A 224 33.36 -35.19 28.80
C GLN A 224 33.76 -36.34 27.87
N ASN A 225 33.40 -37.61 28.17
CA ASN A 225 33.70 -38.78 27.33
C ASN A 225 32.52 -39.13 26.42
N MET A 226 32.62 -38.75 25.14
CA MET A 226 31.63 -39.00 24.08
C MET A 226 31.26 -40.47 23.84
N ASN A 227 31.94 -41.44 24.48
CA ASN A 227 31.76 -42.88 24.21
C ASN A 227 30.88 -43.62 25.22
N GLN A 228 30.28 -42.95 26.20
CA GLN A 228 29.40 -43.63 27.16
C GLN A 228 27.95 -43.67 26.65
N ARG A 229 27.40 -44.87 26.43
CA ARG A 229 26.00 -45.11 26.06
C ARG A 229 24.98 -44.68 27.12
N ASN A 230 25.35 -44.59 28.38
CA ASN A 230 24.49 -44.17 29.49
C ASN A 230 24.98 -42.83 30.04
N VAL A 231 24.21 -41.78 29.82
CA VAL A 231 24.44 -40.46 30.43
C VAL A 231 23.75 -40.45 31.79
N PRO A 232 24.49 -40.32 32.94
CA PRO A 232 23.84 -40.17 34.24
C PRO A 232 23.05 -38.89 34.27
N TYR A 233 21.84 -38.95 34.79
CA TYR A 233 21.00 -37.77 35.01
C TYR A 233 20.69 -37.62 36.50
N ARG A 234 20.54 -36.35 36.94
CA ARG A 234 20.13 -36.00 38.28
C ARG A 234 18.67 -35.55 38.22
N ARG A 235 17.84 -36.11 39.09
CA ARG A 235 16.47 -35.64 39.32
C ARG A 235 16.37 -35.05 40.71
N GLU A 236 15.92 -33.82 40.82
CA GLU A 236 15.65 -33.13 42.07
C GLU A 236 14.16 -32.77 42.12
N THR A 237 13.52 -33.07 43.26
CA THR A 237 12.19 -32.54 43.58
C THR A 237 12.34 -31.43 44.59
N PHE A 238 11.65 -30.35 44.36
CA PHE A 238 11.71 -29.17 45.24
C PHE A 238 10.30 -28.66 45.60
N ARG A 239 10.15 -28.11 46.78
CA ARG A 239 8.94 -27.37 47.20
C ARG A 239 9.03 -25.93 46.77
N GLU A 240 10.19 -25.33 46.94
CA GLU A 240 10.51 -23.97 46.51
C GLU A 240 11.91 -23.99 45.90
N LYS A 241 12.06 -23.28 44.79
CA LYS A 241 13.35 -23.09 44.13
C LYS A 241 13.47 -21.62 43.72
N HIS A 242 14.62 -21.06 44.03
CA HIS A 242 14.99 -19.71 43.64
C HIS A 242 16.13 -19.78 42.65
N ALA A 243 15.96 -19.13 41.51
CA ALA A 243 17.01 -18.99 40.52
C ALA A 243 17.20 -17.51 40.20
N ILE A 244 18.43 -17.10 40.12
CA ILE A 244 18.82 -15.76 39.67
C ILE A 244 19.32 -15.93 38.25
N ILE A 245 18.69 -15.24 37.31
CA ILE A 245 19.06 -15.24 35.90
C ILE A 245 19.70 -13.88 35.64
N GLU A 246 20.94 -13.87 35.14
CA GLU A 246 21.57 -12.61 34.72
C GLU A 246 20.76 -12.01 33.57
N PHE A 247 20.19 -10.88 33.82
CA PHE A 247 19.36 -10.17 32.85
C PHE A 247 19.61 -8.67 33.03
N ASN A 248 20.33 -8.11 32.09
CA ASN A 248 20.59 -6.67 32.10
C ASN A 248 19.36 -5.91 31.64
N SER A 249 18.50 -5.52 32.58
CA SER A 249 17.26 -4.77 32.31
C SER A 249 17.44 -3.26 32.45
N ASP A 250 18.63 -2.79 32.69
CA ASP A 250 18.87 -1.35 32.61
C ASP A 250 18.44 -0.93 31.21
N PHE A 251 17.66 0.16 31.17
CA PHE A 251 17.35 0.84 29.92
C PHE A 251 18.66 1.42 29.36
N ASN A 252 19.60 0.53 29.08
CA ASN A 252 20.76 0.85 28.29
C ASN A 252 20.29 0.95 26.85
N MET A 253 20.37 2.16 26.32
CA MET A 253 20.18 2.34 24.88
C MET A 253 21.11 1.34 24.19
N VAL A 254 20.53 0.37 23.51
CA VAL A 254 21.27 -0.54 22.64
C VAL A 254 22.24 0.29 21.81
N ASP A 255 23.48 -0.18 21.70
CA ASP A 255 24.51 0.59 21.02
C ASP A 255 24.00 0.99 19.63
N ALA A 256 23.93 2.29 19.38
CA ALA A 256 23.49 2.84 18.10
C ALA A 256 24.32 2.29 16.91
N GLY A 257 25.50 1.74 17.19
CA GLY A 257 26.36 1.06 16.23
C GLY A 257 25.69 -0.14 15.55
N ILE A 258 24.88 -0.92 16.27
CA ILE A 258 24.17 -2.09 15.71
C ILE A 258 23.12 -1.64 14.67
N MET A 259 22.48 -0.48 14.91
CA MET A 259 21.46 0.06 14.00
C MET A 259 22.06 0.88 12.85
N SER A 260 23.33 1.27 12.93
CA SER A 260 24.01 2.04 11.88
C SER A 260 24.14 1.27 10.55
N ASN A 261 24.05 -0.06 10.59
CA ASN A 261 24.14 -0.92 9.40
C ASN A 261 22.83 -1.00 8.59
N GLN A 262 21.71 -0.53 9.13
CA GLN A 262 20.46 -0.53 8.38
C GLN A 262 20.45 0.56 7.30
N SER A 263 19.94 0.23 6.11
CA SER A 263 19.88 1.16 4.96
C SER A 263 19.14 2.46 5.27
N ASN A 264 18.08 2.40 6.09
CA ASN A 264 17.27 3.57 6.44
C ASN A 264 17.96 4.54 7.41
N SER A 265 19.00 4.08 8.11
CA SER A 265 19.79 4.86 9.08
C SER A 265 20.99 5.57 8.44
N LYS A 266 21.20 5.43 7.14
CA LYS A 266 22.35 5.96 6.41
C LYS A 266 21.99 7.17 5.54
N ASP A 267 22.90 8.10 5.41
CA ASP A 267 22.79 9.18 4.44
C ASP A 267 23.09 8.67 3.01
N MET A 268 22.88 9.52 2.01
CA MET A 268 23.05 9.14 0.61
C MET A 268 24.51 8.82 0.24
N ARG A 269 25.48 9.46 0.93
CA ARG A 269 26.91 9.19 0.71
C ARG A 269 27.31 7.85 1.31
N MET A 270 26.86 7.57 2.52
CA MET A 270 27.07 6.27 3.18
C MET A 270 26.41 5.14 2.39
N LEU A 271 25.18 5.36 1.91
CA LEU A 271 24.48 4.38 1.08
C LEU A 271 25.25 4.08 -0.21
N GLN A 272 25.79 5.12 -0.87
CA GLN A 272 26.59 4.93 -2.09
C GLN A 272 27.86 4.14 -1.81
N ALA A 273 28.59 4.49 -0.73
CA ALA A 273 29.81 3.78 -0.36
C ALA A 273 29.54 2.30 -0.03
N ASP A 274 28.43 2.02 0.68
CA ASP A 274 28.03 0.65 0.97
C ASP A 274 27.62 -0.12 -0.29
N ILE A 275 26.86 0.51 -1.20
CA ILE A 275 26.47 -0.08 -2.49
C ILE A 275 27.71 -0.47 -3.28
N ASP A 276 28.72 0.42 -3.36
CA ASP A 276 29.94 0.16 -4.11
C ASP A 276 30.78 -0.93 -3.44
N SER A 277 30.89 -0.92 -2.10
CA SER A 277 31.55 -1.99 -1.33
C SER A 277 30.87 -3.34 -1.50
N MET A 278 29.52 -3.39 -1.36
CA MET A 278 28.75 -4.63 -1.53
C MET A 278 28.85 -5.19 -2.96
N LYS A 279 28.87 -4.33 -3.98
CA LYS A 279 29.09 -4.75 -5.38
C LYS A 279 30.47 -5.39 -5.57
N LEU A 280 31.52 -4.74 -5.05
CA LEU A 280 32.87 -5.27 -5.11
C LEU A 280 32.99 -6.61 -4.38
N GLN A 281 32.36 -6.72 -3.22
CA GLN A 281 32.33 -7.96 -2.44
C GLN A 281 31.60 -9.08 -3.21
N ASN A 282 30.42 -8.80 -3.77
CA ASN A 282 29.67 -9.77 -4.57
C ASN A 282 30.45 -10.22 -5.80
N ASP A 283 31.10 -9.31 -6.52
CA ASP A 283 31.95 -9.62 -7.66
C ASP A 283 33.16 -10.48 -7.27
N SER A 284 33.74 -10.20 -6.09
CA SER A 284 34.88 -10.99 -5.56
C SER A 284 34.43 -12.40 -5.18
N VAL A 285 33.31 -12.52 -4.46
CA VAL A 285 32.73 -13.82 -4.06
C VAL A 285 32.30 -14.61 -5.30
N GLY A 286 31.63 -13.98 -6.25
CA GLY A 286 31.21 -14.62 -7.51
C GLY A 286 32.40 -15.13 -8.32
N ARG A 287 33.48 -14.35 -8.42
CA ARG A 287 34.73 -14.80 -9.05
C ARG A 287 35.40 -15.93 -8.30
N GLY A 288 35.32 -15.93 -6.97
CA GLY A 288 35.78 -17.02 -6.13
C GLY A 288 35.03 -18.32 -6.42
N TYR A 289 33.71 -18.29 -6.42
CA TYR A 289 32.86 -19.44 -6.75
C TYR A 289 33.04 -19.93 -8.17
N TYR A 290 33.24 -19.02 -9.14
CA TYR A 290 33.56 -19.40 -10.50
C TYR A 290 34.90 -20.15 -10.61
N LYS A 291 35.97 -19.63 -9.97
CA LYS A 291 37.27 -20.31 -9.93
C LYS A 291 37.19 -21.67 -9.27
N GLU A 292 36.45 -21.78 -8.17
CA GLU A 292 36.23 -23.04 -7.46
C GLU A 292 35.45 -24.05 -8.32
N ALA A 293 34.42 -23.60 -9.04
CA ALA A 293 33.69 -24.42 -9.99
C ALA A 293 34.59 -24.96 -11.11
N MET A 294 35.41 -24.09 -11.68
CA MET A 294 36.38 -24.50 -12.72
C MET A 294 37.45 -25.45 -12.19
N ALA A 295 37.97 -25.21 -10.97
CA ALA A 295 38.92 -26.11 -10.32
C ALA A 295 38.32 -27.45 -9.93
N GLY A 296 37.03 -27.48 -9.54
CA GLY A 296 36.30 -28.69 -9.17
C GLY A 296 36.01 -29.62 -10.34
N THR A 297 36.01 -29.11 -11.59
CA THR A 297 35.75 -29.91 -12.80
C THR A 297 36.89 -30.89 -13.10
N TYR A 298 38.09 -30.52 -12.74
CA TYR A 298 39.27 -31.39 -12.92
C TYR A 298 39.95 -31.68 -11.58
N LYS A 299 39.43 -32.66 -10.82
CA LYS A 299 40.11 -33.11 -9.60
C LYS A 299 41.33 -33.93 -9.93
N VAL A 300 42.50 -33.30 -9.84
CA VAL A 300 43.76 -34.05 -9.66
C VAL A 300 43.79 -34.52 -8.20
N THR A 301 43.62 -35.82 -8.02
CA THR A 301 43.57 -36.50 -6.71
C THR A 301 44.98 -36.71 -6.16
N ALA A 302 45.69 -35.75 -5.81
CA ALA A 302 46.87 -35.71 -4.95
C ALA A 302 47.83 -34.66 -5.44
N SER A 303 48.63 -34.09 -4.58
CA SER A 303 49.82 -33.33 -4.94
C SER A 303 50.81 -34.26 -5.63
N LEU A 304 50.63 -34.43 -6.94
CA LEU A 304 51.55 -35.21 -7.75
C LEU A 304 52.87 -34.44 -7.86
N SER A 305 53.97 -35.19 -7.74
CA SER A 305 55.29 -34.65 -8.04
C SER A 305 55.31 -34.12 -9.50
N LYS A 306 56.07 -33.07 -9.79
CA LYS A 306 56.23 -32.56 -11.16
C LYS A 306 56.66 -33.68 -12.17
N GLU A 307 57.43 -34.65 -11.71
CA GLU A 307 57.84 -35.84 -12.52
C GLU A 307 56.66 -36.77 -12.79
N ASP A 308 55.78 -36.99 -11.84
CA ASP A 308 54.60 -37.83 -12.02
C ASP A 308 53.54 -37.15 -12.89
N THR A 309 53.40 -35.81 -12.80
CA THR A 309 52.56 -35.02 -13.71
C THR A 309 53.02 -35.18 -15.17
N LEU A 310 54.32 -35.08 -15.43
CA LEU A 310 54.89 -35.24 -16.78
C LEU A 310 54.77 -36.70 -17.31
N LYS A 311 54.86 -37.72 -16.43
CA LYS A 311 54.62 -39.11 -16.81
C LYS A 311 53.16 -39.36 -17.14
N ILE A 312 52.24 -38.79 -16.37
CA ILE A 312 50.80 -38.87 -16.62
C ILE A 312 50.43 -38.12 -17.91
N GLU A 313 50.95 -36.95 -18.11
CA GLU A 313 50.72 -36.14 -19.35
C GLU A 313 51.17 -36.91 -20.60
N LYS A 314 52.34 -37.61 -20.55
CA LYS A 314 52.80 -38.47 -21.62
C LYS A 314 51.98 -39.76 -21.79
N ALA A 315 51.42 -40.30 -20.75
CA ALA A 315 50.57 -41.50 -20.78
C ALA A 315 49.15 -41.21 -21.26
N TYR A 316 48.66 -39.99 -21.10
CA TYR A 316 47.28 -39.57 -21.43
C TYR A 316 47.07 -39.01 -22.85
N LEU A 317 48.04 -39.19 -23.77
CA LEU A 317 47.90 -38.81 -25.18
C LEU A 317 46.97 -39.72 -26.00
N GLY A 318 46.22 -40.64 -25.37
CA GLY A 318 45.24 -41.50 -26.02
C GLY A 318 43.80 -41.09 -25.70
N GLU A 319 42.95 -41.02 -26.72
CA GLU A 319 41.49 -40.85 -26.51
C GLU A 319 40.93 -42.08 -25.77
N TYR A 320 40.58 -41.89 -24.49
CA TYR A 320 39.89 -42.94 -23.72
C TYR A 320 38.39 -42.84 -24.02
N ASN A 321 37.85 -43.89 -24.63
CA ASN A 321 36.42 -44.05 -24.80
C ASN A 321 35.81 -44.53 -23.47
N VAL A 322 35.19 -43.62 -22.74
CA VAL A 322 34.58 -43.91 -21.43
C VAL A 322 33.49 -44.95 -21.54
N ASP A 323 32.74 -44.97 -22.64
CA ASP A 323 31.65 -45.94 -22.87
C ASP A 323 32.17 -47.35 -23.03
N SER A 324 33.32 -47.56 -23.69
CA SER A 324 33.94 -48.87 -23.81
C SER A 324 34.45 -49.39 -22.46
N LEU A 325 35.04 -48.53 -21.62
CA LEU A 325 35.47 -48.88 -20.26
C LEU A 325 34.29 -49.25 -19.36
N TYR A 326 33.20 -48.49 -19.46
CA TYR A 326 32.00 -48.77 -18.73
C TYR A 326 31.34 -50.11 -19.15
N ASN A 327 31.32 -50.41 -20.44
CA ASN A 327 30.74 -51.66 -20.95
C ASN A 327 31.49 -52.91 -20.50
N VAL A 328 32.83 -52.85 -20.41
CA VAL A 328 33.69 -53.95 -19.96
C VAL A 328 33.70 -54.13 -18.42
N ALA A 329 33.31 -53.10 -17.67
CA ALA A 329 33.31 -53.10 -16.21
C ALA A 329 32.32 -54.14 -15.62
N THR A 330 32.68 -54.77 -14.48
CA THR A 330 31.81 -55.68 -13.74
C THR A 330 30.60 -54.97 -13.15
N LEU A 331 29.52 -55.69 -12.86
CA LEU A 331 28.30 -55.13 -12.27
C LEU A 331 28.58 -54.31 -11.00
N MET A 332 29.44 -54.82 -10.13
CA MET A 332 29.83 -54.15 -8.88
C MET A 332 30.58 -52.82 -9.15
N GLN A 333 31.46 -52.80 -10.16
CA GLN A 333 32.15 -51.57 -10.57
C GLN A 333 31.17 -50.55 -11.18
N LYS A 334 30.24 -50.99 -12.01
CA LYS A 334 29.18 -50.14 -12.58
C LYS A 334 28.32 -49.49 -11.48
N GLN A 335 27.91 -50.31 -10.50
CA GLN A 335 27.15 -49.80 -9.35
C GLN A 335 27.94 -48.76 -8.54
N LYS A 336 29.25 -49.05 -8.28
CA LYS A 336 30.12 -48.11 -7.55
C LYS A 336 30.33 -46.80 -8.33
N VAL A 337 30.51 -46.87 -9.63
CA VAL A 337 30.65 -45.65 -10.47
C VAL A 337 29.38 -44.82 -10.43
N ILE A 338 28.21 -45.46 -10.62
CA ILE A 338 26.91 -44.75 -10.60
C ILE A 338 26.66 -44.16 -9.20
N SER A 339 26.83 -44.95 -8.12
CA SER A 339 26.60 -44.42 -6.77
C SER A 339 27.53 -43.27 -6.41
N THR A 340 28.80 -43.34 -6.85
CA THR A 340 29.75 -42.23 -6.67
C THR A 340 29.36 -41.01 -7.48
N ALA A 341 28.88 -41.20 -8.72
CA ALA A 341 28.42 -40.10 -9.55
C ALA A 341 27.17 -39.41 -8.97
N VAL A 342 26.21 -40.21 -8.49
CA VAL A 342 25.01 -39.69 -7.82
C VAL A 342 25.39 -38.90 -6.57
N SER A 343 26.20 -39.46 -5.68
CA SER A 343 26.66 -38.81 -4.46
C SER A 343 27.41 -37.49 -4.75
N ARG A 344 28.24 -37.46 -5.80
CA ARG A 344 28.94 -36.23 -6.24
C ARG A 344 27.97 -35.20 -6.80
N ALA A 345 26.98 -35.62 -7.59
CA ALA A 345 25.97 -34.74 -8.12
C ALA A 345 25.10 -34.10 -7.02
N GLU A 346 24.69 -34.95 -6.04
CA GLU A 346 23.93 -34.46 -4.86
C GLU A 346 24.75 -33.47 -4.02
N SER A 347 26.00 -33.81 -3.74
CA SER A 347 26.93 -32.95 -3.00
C SER A 347 27.18 -31.62 -3.73
N ALA A 348 27.39 -31.64 -5.05
CA ALA A 348 27.53 -30.44 -5.86
C ALA A 348 26.23 -29.61 -5.88
N GLY A 349 25.07 -30.27 -6.00
CA GLY A 349 23.77 -29.60 -5.94
C GLY A 349 23.53 -28.88 -4.60
N SER A 350 23.89 -29.53 -3.49
CA SER A 350 23.80 -28.92 -2.14
C SER A 350 24.76 -27.74 -2.00
N ASP A 351 26.00 -27.87 -2.46
CA ASP A 351 27.00 -26.79 -2.41
C ASP A 351 26.56 -25.58 -3.27
N TRP A 352 26.05 -25.81 -4.48
CA TRP A 352 25.50 -24.75 -5.31
C TRP A 352 24.27 -24.08 -4.71
N SER A 353 23.40 -24.84 -4.07
CA SER A 353 22.23 -24.29 -3.37
C SER A 353 22.66 -23.37 -2.23
N PHE A 354 23.66 -23.77 -1.45
CA PHE A 354 24.21 -22.94 -0.38
C PHE A 354 24.89 -21.66 -0.91
N LYS A 355 25.71 -21.76 -1.97
CA LYS A 355 26.36 -20.63 -2.62
C LYS A 355 25.34 -19.66 -3.21
N SER A 356 24.28 -20.19 -3.85
CA SER A 356 23.18 -19.39 -4.40
C SER A 356 22.44 -18.65 -3.30
N PHE A 357 22.15 -19.31 -2.17
CA PHE A 357 21.50 -18.68 -1.02
C PHE A 357 22.33 -17.51 -0.46
N ASN A 358 23.64 -17.69 -0.28
CA ASN A 358 24.54 -16.64 0.20
C ASN A 358 24.57 -15.41 -0.72
N ILE A 359 24.70 -15.63 -2.03
CA ILE A 359 24.66 -14.55 -3.03
C ILE A 359 23.30 -13.85 -2.97
N SER A 360 22.21 -14.60 -2.97
CA SER A 360 20.84 -14.03 -2.92
C SER A 360 20.61 -13.15 -1.69
N GLN A 361 21.13 -13.55 -0.53
CA GLN A 361 21.02 -12.76 0.70
C GLN A 361 21.81 -11.43 0.59
N THR A 362 23.02 -11.47 0.05
CA THR A 362 23.84 -10.28 -0.14
C THR A 362 23.26 -9.35 -1.22
N GLU A 363 22.73 -9.91 -2.30
CA GLU A 363 21.99 -9.15 -3.31
C GLU A 363 20.72 -8.51 -2.75
N SER A 364 19.97 -9.21 -1.89
CA SER A 364 18.79 -8.65 -1.23
C SER A 364 19.18 -7.44 -0.36
N SER A 365 20.30 -7.53 0.37
CA SER A 365 20.84 -6.41 1.14
C SER A 365 21.25 -5.25 0.22
N LEU A 366 21.94 -5.53 -0.87
CA LEU A 366 22.32 -4.54 -1.88
C LEU A 366 21.07 -3.82 -2.44
N ARG A 367 20.04 -4.56 -2.82
CA ARG A 367 18.78 -4.00 -3.33
C ARG A 367 18.10 -3.09 -2.31
N ARG A 368 18.13 -3.44 -1.01
CA ARG A 368 17.60 -2.57 0.06
C ARG A 368 18.36 -1.25 0.16
N HIS A 369 19.68 -1.26 0.05
CA HIS A 369 20.48 -0.02 0.06
C HIS A 369 20.19 0.83 -1.19
N MET A 370 20.09 0.21 -2.37
CA MET A 370 19.73 0.91 -3.61
C MET A 370 18.31 1.48 -3.55
N THR A 371 17.33 0.74 -3.04
CA THR A 371 15.94 1.27 -2.89
C THR A 371 15.91 2.47 -1.95
N SER A 372 16.58 2.41 -0.80
CA SER A 372 16.68 3.54 0.13
C SER A 372 17.37 4.77 -0.49
N TRP A 373 18.36 4.56 -1.34
CA TRP A 373 19.04 5.63 -2.06
C TRP A 373 18.08 6.36 -3.03
N HIS A 374 17.34 5.61 -3.86
CA HIS A 374 16.37 6.18 -4.79
C HIS A 374 15.17 6.83 -4.08
N GLU A 375 14.72 6.26 -2.96
CA GLU A 375 13.58 6.75 -2.19
C GLU A 375 13.76 8.21 -1.74
N LYS A 376 14.99 8.59 -1.34
CA LYS A 376 15.31 9.97 -0.95
C LYS A 376 15.05 10.99 -2.07
N LEU A 377 15.25 10.61 -3.30
CA LEU A 377 15.01 11.47 -4.47
C LEU A 377 13.53 11.45 -4.88
N THR A 378 12.93 10.27 -5.01
CA THR A 378 11.57 10.11 -5.52
C THR A 378 10.53 10.73 -4.59
N LEU A 379 10.70 10.59 -3.26
CA LEU A 379 9.79 11.18 -2.29
C LEU A 379 9.88 12.72 -2.25
N SER A 380 11.09 13.28 -2.41
CA SER A 380 11.26 14.73 -2.51
C SER A 380 10.62 15.28 -3.80
N LEU A 381 10.79 14.57 -4.93
CA LEU A 381 10.19 14.96 -6.21
C LEU A 381 8.67 14.80 -6.20
N ALA A 382 8.13 13.87 -5.42
CA ALA A 382 6.69 13.69 -5.26
C ALA A 382 6.01 14.97 -4.76
N CYS A 383 6.66 15.78 -3.94
CA CYS A 383 6.14 17.08 -3.50
C CYS A 383 5.79 18.00 -4.68
N LEU A 384 6.68 18.06 -5.67
CA LEU A 384 6.46 18.88 -6.88
C LEU A 384 5.35 18.30 -7.75
N ILE A 385 5.33 16.98 -7.95
CA ILE A 385 4.33 16.29 -8.77
C ILE A 385 2.94 16.48 -8.18
N PHE A 386 2.78 16.31 -6.88
CA PHE A 386 1.51 16.48 -6.21
C PHE A 386 1.01 17.91 -6.25
N PHE A 387 1.89 18.89 -6.25
CA PHE A 387 1.50 20.28 -6.48
C PHE A 387 0.93 20.48 -7.90
N PHE A 388 1.60 19.93 -8.93
CA PHE A 388 1.12 20.03 -10.31
C PHE A 388 -0.16 19.23 -10.58
N ILE A 389 -0.51 18.27 -9.74
CA ILE A 389 -1.81 17.59 -9.76
C ILE A 389 -2.85 18.40 -8.98
N GLY A 390 -2.51 18.84 -7.76
CA GLY A 390 -3.44 19.46 -6.83
C GLY A 390 -3.94 20.83 -7.27
N ALA A 391 -3.05 21.70 -7.76
CA ALA A 391 -3.40 23.05 -8.15
C ALA A 391 -4.42 23.11 -9.33
N PRO A 392 -4.21 22.39 -10.45
CA PRO A 392 -5.19 22.34 -11.53
C PRO A 392 -6.51 21.70 -11.11
N LEU A 393 -6.46 20.58 -10.37
CA LEU A 393 -7.68 19.90 -9.90
C LEU A 393 -8.48 20.77 -8.92
N GLY A 394 -7.82 21.49 -8.00
CA GLY A 394 -8.46 22.42 -7.11
C GLY A 394 -9.21 23.52 -7.89
N GLY A 395 -8.60 24.08 -8.93
CA GLY A 395 -9.25 25.07 -9.80
C GLY A 395 -10.47 24.55 -10.58
N ILE A 396 -10.54 23.23 -10.82
CA ILE A 396 -11.65 22.58 -11.51
C ILE A 396 -12.80 22.29 -10.55
N ILE A 397 -12.49 21.87 -9.32
CA ILE A 397 -13.48 21.50 -8.30
C ILE A 397 -14.02 22.79 -7.65
N ARG A 398 -14.99 23.42 -8.31
CA ARG A 398 -15.57 24.70 -7.86
C ARG A 398 -16.66 24.56 -6.80
N LYS A 399 -17.22 23.38 -6.60
CA LYS A 399 -18.37 23.13 -5.71
C LYS A 399 -18.06 21.97 -4.75
N GLY A 400 -18.43 22.13 -3.49
CA GLY A 400 -18.35 21.04 -2.50
C GLY A 400 -17.65 21.40 -1.20
N GLY A 401 -17.32 22.67 -0.96
CA GLY A 401 -16.66 23.14 0.26
C GLY A 401 -15.33 22.41 0.51
N LEU A 402 -14.89 22.35 1.76
CA LEU A 402 -13.62 21.70 2.16
C LEU A 402 -13.63 20.17 2.02
N GLY A 403 -14.81 19.53 1.98
CA GLY A 403 -14.91 18.07 1.98
C GLY A 403 -14.43 17.43 0.68
N MET A 404 -14.78 17.99 -0.48
CA MET A 404 -14.38 17.42 -1.77
C MET A 404 -12.86 17.43 -2.01
N PRO A 405 -12.11 18.51 -1.73
CA PRO A 405 -10.65 18.47 -1.80
C PRO A 405 -10.01 17.40 -0.94
N VAL A 406 -10.52 17.15 0.27
CA VAL A 406 -10.01 16.10 1.16
C VAL A 406 -10.22 14.73 0.55
N VAL A 407 -11.42 14.40 0.09
CA VAL A 407 -11.73 13.10 -0.51
C VAL A 407 -10.87 12.84 -1.75
N VAL A 408 -10.75 13.84 -2.63
CA VAL A 408 -9.93 13.73 -3.85
C VAL A 408 -8.45 13.56 -3.52
N SER A 409 -7.93 14.32 -2.53
CA SER A 409 -6.53 14.20 -2.12
C SER A 409 -6.21 12.81 -1.57
N VAL A 410 -7.08 12.25 -0.74
CA VAL A 410 -6.92 10.90 -0.18
C VAL A 410 -6.95 9.85 -1.29
N LEU A 411 -7.87 9.97 -2.25
CA LEU A 411 -7.97 9.03 -3.37
C LEU A 411 -6.70 9.04 -4.23
N ILE A 412 -6.20 10.22 -4.60
CA ILE A 412 -4.96 10.36 -5.39
C ILE A 412 -3.76 9.80 -4.60
N PHE A 413 -3.71 10.08 -3.29
CA PHE A 413 -2.66 9.56 -2.43
C PHE A 413 -2.69 8.05 -2.30
N ILE A 414 -3.87 7.43 -2.21
CA ILE A 414 -4.03 5.97 -2.20
C ILE A 414 -3.50 5.36 -3.50
N ILE A 415 -3.83 5.94 -4.65
CA ILE A 415 -3.33 5.49 -5.96
C ILE A 415 -1.79 5.58 -5.99
N TYR A 416 -1.24 6.72 -5.57
CA TYR A 416 0.22 6.88 -5.45
C TYR A 416 0.84 5.82 -4.54
N TYR A 417 0.26 5.63 -3.36
CA TYR A 417 0.77 4.70 -2.35
C TYR A 417 0.78 3.26 -2.87
N ILE A 418 -0.29 2.83 -3.56
CA ILE A 418 -0.36 1.50 -4.16
C ILE A 418 0.73 1.33 -5.21
N ILE A 419 0.89 2.28 -6.14
CA ILE A 419 1.90 2.22 -7.20
C ILE A 419 3.30 2.22 -6.60
N ASN A 420 3.58 3.13 -5.67
CA ASN A 420 4.89 3.27 -5.02
C ASN A 420 5.27 2.02 -4.22
N ASN A 421 4.34 1.49 -3.40
CA ASN A 421 4.59 0.30 -2.58
C ASN A 421 4.74 -0.97 -3.44
N THR A 422 3.99 -1.09 -4.53
CA THR A 422 4.14 -2.19 -5.49
C THR A 422 5.51 -2.12 -6.17
N GLY A 423 5.89 -0.95 -6.67
CA GLY A 423 7.21 -0.73 -7.29
C GLY A 423 8.36 -1.02 -6.32
N TYR A 424 8.24 -0.56 -5.07
CA TYR A 424 9.21 -0.84 -4.00
C TYR A 424 9.35 -2.35 -3.73
N LYS A 425 8.24 -3.07 -3.58
CA LYS A 425 8.26 -4.52 -3.33
C LYS A 425 8.89 -5.29 -4.49
N MET A 426 8.48 -4.99 -5.73
CA MET A 426 9.04 -5.63 -6.93
C MET A 426 10.55 -5.38 -7.08
N ALA A 427 11.01 -4.16 -6.75
CA ALA A 427 12.43 -3.81 -6.75
C ALA A 427 13.21 -4.54 -5.65
N ARG A 428 12.68 -4.58 -4.43
CA ARG A 428 13.30 -5.25 -3.28
C ARG A 428 13.42 -6.75 -3.48
N ASP A 429 12.37 -7.37 -4.01
CA ASP A 429 12.30 -8.81 -4.21
C ASP A 429 13.08 -9.26 -5.48
N GLY A 430 13.65 -8.30 -6.23
CA GLY A 430 14.51 -8.57 -7.39
C GLY A 430 13.77 -8.90 -8.68
N GLN A 431 12.44 -8.72 -8.72
CA GLN A 431 11.64 -8.95 -9.92
C GLN A 431 11.81 -7.82 -10.94
N TRP A 432 12.02 -6.60 -10.46
CA TRP A 432 12.29 -5.43 -11.30
C TRP A 432 13.64 -4.83 -10.96
N VAL A 433 14.25 -4.18 -11.95
CA VAL A 433 15.45 -3.37 -11.72
C VAL A 433 15.10 -2.26 -10.74
N VAL A 434 15.97 -2.00 -9.76
CA VAL A 434 15.67 -1.10 -8.64
C VAL A 434 15.24 0.29 -9.09
N TRP A 435 15.92 0.88 -10.07
CA TRP A 435 15.55 2.21 -10.56
C TRP A 435 14.15 2.22 -11.20
N MET A 436 13.76 1.18 -11.97
CA MET A 436 12.42 1.10 -12.56
C MET A 436 11.34 1.02 -11.48
N GLY A 437 11.52 0.14 -10.49
CA GLY A 437 10.55 -0.01 -9.40
C GLY A 437 10.35 1.28 -8.61
N MET A 438 11.43 1.95 -8.24
CA MET A 438 11.37 3.17 -7.42
C MET A 438 10.84 4.40 -8.18
N TRP A 439 11.08 4.49 -9.50
CA TRP A 439 10.62 5.63 -10.31
C TRP A 439 9.26 5.40 -10.98
N THR A 440 8.64 4.23 -10.82
CA THR A 440 7.34 3.91 -11.43
C THR A 440 6.24 4.89 -11.02
N SER A 441 6.15 5.24 -9.73
CA SER A 441 5.16 6.22 -9.25
C SER A 441 5.37 7.61 -9.87
N THR A 442 6.61 8.04 -10.00
CA THR A 442 6.98 9.29 -10.67
C THR A 442 6.65 9.26 -12.15
N ALA A 443 6.98 8.15 -12.84
CA ALA A 443 6.72 7.98 -14.28
C ALA A 443 5.22 7.99 -14.63
N VAL A 444 4.37 7.54 -13.72
CA VAL A 444 2.91 7.55 -13.93
C VAL A 444 2.31 8.91 -13.57
N LEU A 445 2.69 9.49 -12.42
CA LEU A 445 2.05 10.69 -11.91
C LEU A 445 2.58 12.00 -12.49
N ALA A 446 3.84 12.06 -12.93
CA ALA A 446 4.38 13.26 -13.54
C ALA A 446 3.71 13.61 -14.88
N PRO A 447 3.50 12.66 -15.82
CA PRO A 447 2.72 12.93 -17.03
C PRO A 447 1.28 13.31 -16.72
N LEU A 448 0.65 12.68 -15.71
CA LEU A 448 -0.70 13.04 -15.28
C LEU A 448 -0.77 14.49 -14.77
N GLY A 449 0.17 14.91 -13.93
CA GLY A 449 0.27 16.29 -13.45
C GLY A 449 0.53 17.29 -14.57
N ALA A 450 1.41 16.96 -15.52
CA ALA A 450 1.66 17.79 -16.70
C ALA A 450 0.41 17.90 -17.58
N PHE A 451 -0.29 16.81 -17.83
CA PHE A 451 -1.55 16.78 -18.59
C PHE A 451 -2.64 17.64 -17.94
N LEU A 452 -2.86 17.48 -16.64
CA LEU A 452 -3.85 18.26 -15.89
C LEU A 452 -3.51 19.74 -15.92
N THR A 453 -2.24 20.10 -15.73
CA THR A 453 -1.78 21.49 -15.77
C THR A 453 -1.96 22.09 -17.16
N TYR A 454 -1.59 21.37 -18.22
CA TYR A 454 -1.78 21.81 -19.61
C TYR A 454 -3.25 22.05 -19.93
N LYS A 455 -4.12 21.09 -19.59
CA LYS A 455 -5.56 21.19 -19.83
C LYS A 455 -6.23 22.32 -19.04
N SER A 456 -5.86 22.49 -17.77
CA SER A 456 -6.40 23.55 -16.93
C SER A 456 -5.91 24.95 -17.32
N ASN A 457 -4.72 25.04 -17.91
CA ASN A 457 -4.19 26.31 -18.42
C ASN A 457 -4.92 26.77 -19.71
N ASN A 458 -5.34 25.80 -20.56
CA ASN A 458 -5.99 26.08 -21.84
C ASN A 458 -7.52 26.12 -21.75
N ASP A 459 -8.11 26.23 -20.56
CA ASP A 459 -9.56 26.33 -20.27
C ASP A 459 -10.42 25.34 -21.08
N SER A 460 -9.90 24.14 -21.32
CA SER A 460 -10.61 23.14 -22.11
C SER A 460 -11.87 22.65 -21.36
N VAL A 461 -13.01 22.67 -22.05
CA VAL A 461 -14.34 22.19 -21.59
C VAL A 461 -14.31 20.76 -21.07
N VAL A 462 -13.28 19.98 -21.43
CA VAL A 462 -13.06 18.57 -21.04
C VAL A 462 -12.90 18.39 -19.52
N LEU A 463 -12.52 19.45 -18.78
CA LEU A 463 -12.34 19.37 -17.32
C LEU A 463 -13.52 19.96 -16.53
N ASN A 464 -14.69 20.07 -17.14
CA ASN A 464 -15.89 20.46 -16.42
C ASN A 464 -16.34 19.32 -15.48
N ALA A 465 -16.08 19.47 -14.18
CA ALA A 465 -16.46 18.48 -13.17
C ALA A 465 -17.97 18.15 -13.24
N ASP A 466 -18.80 19.15 -13.55
CA ASP A 466 -20.24 18.95 -13.73
C ASP A 466 -20.54 18.01 -14.92
N ALA A 467 -19.74 18.02 -15.97
CA ALA A 467 -19.89 17.09 -17.10
C ALA A 467 -19.57 15.65 -16.67
N TYR A 468 -18.52 15.43 -15.89
CA TYR A 468 -18.17 14.10 -15.37
C TYR A 468 -19.16 13.62 -14.32
N ILE A 469 -19.60 14.50 -13.41
CA ILE A 469 -20.64 14.18 -12.42
C ILE A 469 -21.95 13.84 -13.14
N ASN A 470 -22.32 14.60 -14.16
CA ASN A 470 -23.52 14.32 -14.96
C ASN A 470 -23.37 13.05 -15.78
N TRP A 471 -22.18 12.80 -16.35
CA TRP A 471 -21.89 11.52 -17.00
C TRP A 471 -21.99 10.36 -16.01
N PHE A 472 -21.38 10.48 -14.83
CA PHE A 472 -21.46 9.46 -13.77
C PHE A 472 -22.91 9.24 -13.31
N LYS A 473 -23.66 10.33 -13.08
CA LYS A 473 -25.10 10.25 -12.76
C LYS A 473 -25.88 9.56 -13.87
N LYS A 474 -25.55 9.80 -15.15
CA LYS A 474 -26.14 9.10 -16.29
C LYS A 474 -25.78 7.61 -16.28
N VAL A 475 -24.50 7.27 -16.02
CA VAL A 475 -24.03 5.87 -15.96
C VAL A 475 -24.69 5.10 -14.83
N VAL A 476 -24.82 5.70 -13.64
CA VAL A 476 -25.45 5.08 -12.47
C VAL A 476 -26.98 5.14 -12.54
N GLY A 477 -27.55 6.02 -13.34
CA GLY A 477 -29.00 6.22 -13.46
C GLY A 477 -29.61 6.99 -12.28
N ILE A 478 -28.86 7.95 -11.70
CA ILE A 478 -29.34 8.80 -10.62
C ILE A 478 -30.32 9.84 -11.17
N ARG A 479 -31.39 10.13 -10.43
CA ARG A 479 -32.40 11.13 -10.78
C ARG A 479 -31.78 12.51 -10.95
N SER A 480 -32.09 13.18 -12.08
CA SER A 480 -31.98 14.62 -12.21
C SER A 480 -33.33 15.25 -11.84
N VAL A 481 -33.27 16.25 -10.98
CA VAL A 481 -34.45 17.04 -10.61
C VAL A 481 -34.64 18.11 -11.69
N ARG A 482 -35.89 18.30 -12.15
CA ARG A 482 -36.25 19.32 -13.13
C ARG A 482 -36.33 20.64 -12.40
N HIS A 483 -35.72 21.67 -12.97
CA HIS A 483 -35.81 23.06 -12.50
C HIS A 483 -36.24 23.94 -13.67
N LEU A 484 -37.54 24.20 -13.78
CA LEU A 484 -38.09 25.16 -14.72
C LEU A 484 -38.25 26.49 -14.00
N PHE A 485 -37.61 27.53 -14.54
CA PHE A 485 -37.77 28.90 -14.08
C PHE A 485 -38.74 29.63 -14.99
N ARG A 486 -39.43 30.64 -14.43
CA ARG A 486 -40.28 31.52 -15.22
C ARG A 486 -39.44 32.23 -16.28
N LYS A 487 -39.80 32.08 -17.55
CA LYS A 487 -39.13 32.78 -18.65
C LYS A 487 -39.49 34.28 -18.59
N GLU A 488 -38.50 35.15 -18.73
CA GLU A 488 -38.72 36.62 -18.71
C GLU A 488 -39.49 37.07 -19.93
N VAL A 489 -39.34 36.43 -21.08
CA VAL A 489 -40.05 36.70 -22.32
C VAL A 489 -40.82 35.46 -22.76
N ILE A 490 -42.13 35.57 -22.86
CA ILE A 490 -43.04 34.54 -23.36
C ILE A 490 -43.41 34.93 -24.80
N ILE A 491 -42.99 34.12 -25.77
CA ILE A 491 -43.20 34.36 -27.20
C ILE A 491 -44.58 33.85 -27.64
N HIS A 492 -44.98 32.69 -27.10
CA HIS A 492 -46.31 32.11 -27.37
C HIS A 492 -46.87 31.55 -26.07
N ASP A 493 -48.16 31.82 -25.79
CA ASP A 493 -48.89 31.20 -24.69
C ASP A 493 -49.20 29.70 -25.07
N PRO A 494 -49.08 28.74 -24.12
CA PRO A 494 -49.38 27.35 -24.39
C PRO A 494 -50.87 27.11 -24.73
N ASP A 495 -51.12 26.18 -25.66
CA ASP A 495 -52.50 25.82 -26.02
C ASP A 495 -53.08 24.87 -24.95
N TYR A 496 -53.87 25.45 -24.05
CA TYR A 496 -54.50 24.73 -22.93
C TYR A 496 -55.63 23.77 -23.36
N THR A 497 -56.01 23.71 -24.60
CA THR A 497 -57.03 22.77 -25.14
C THR A 497 -56.37 21.54 -25.78
N ARG A 498 -55.37 21.76 -26.61
CA ARG A 498 -54.63 20.72 -27.35
C ARG A 498 -53.72 19.90 -26.44
N ILE A 499 -52.94 20.53 -25.57
CA ILE A 499 -51.93 19.86 -24.75
C ILE A 499 -52.49 18.77 -23.83
N PRO A 500 -53.63 18.95 -23.12
CA PRO A 500 -54.24 17.92 -22.34
C PRO A 500 -54.70 16.71 -23.12
N GLU A 501 -55.16 16.89 -24.37
CA GLU A 501 -55.56 15.79 -25.27
C GLU A 501 -54.38 14.99 -25.75
N GLU A 502 -53.28 15.66 -26.14
CA GLU A 502 -52.03 15.02 -26.54
C GLU A 502 -51.38 14.26 -25.35
N LEU A 503 -51.43 14.82 -24.16
CA LEU A 503 -50.98 14.14 -22.94
C LEU A 503 -51.80 12.90 -22.62
N LYS A 504 -53.11 12.92 -22.83
CA LYS A 504 -53.99 11.71 -22.68
C LYS A 504 -53.61 10.68 -23.70
N ALA A 505 -53.42 11.01 -24.97
CA ALA A 505 -53.00 10.11 -26.02
C ALA A 505 -51.64 9.46 -25.67
N LEU A 506 -50.66 10.29 -25.26
CA LEU A 506 -49.35 9.84 -24.84
C LEU A 506 -49.44 8.87 -23.61
N SER A 507 -50.37 9.10 -22.69
CA SER A 507 -50.59 8.20 -21.55
C SER A 507 -51.13 6.83 -21.94
N VAL A 508 -51.87 6.75 -23.03
CA VAL A 508 -52.34 5.48 -23.62
C VAL A 508 -51.17 4.74 -24.25
N ASP A 509 -50.37 5.43 -25.06
CA ASP A 509 -49.14 4.90 -25.67
C ASP A 509 -48.16 4.36 -24.62
N CYS A 510 -47.99 5.07 -23.53
CA CYS A 510 -47.17 4.64 -22.39
C CYS A 510 -47.67 3.31 -21.77
N ARG A 511 -49.00 3.17 -21.61
CA ARG A 511 -49.57 1.92 -21.07
C ARG A 511 -49.43 0.77 -22.03
N GLU A 512 -49.75 0.97 -23.30
CA GLU A 512 -49.64 -0.05 -24.32
C GLU A 512 -48.19 -0.57 -24.44
N TYR A 513 -47.22 0.35 -24.41
CA TYR A 513 -45.81 -0.02 -24.37
C TYR A 513 -45.46 -0.80 -23.09
N ALA A 514 -45.92 -0.36 -21.92
CA ALA A 514 -45.63 -0.99 -20.62
C ALA A 514 -46.16 -2.45 -20.59
N ASP A 515 -47.33 -2.67 -21.14
CA ASP A 515 -47.97 -3.99 -21.19
C ASP A 515 -47.28 -4.90 -22.24
N ARG A 516 -46.99 -4.37 -23.45
CA ARG A 516 -46.31 -5.08 -24.53
C ARG A 516 -44.92 -5.57 -24.12
N LYS A 517 -44.14 -4.73 -23.43
CA LYS A 517 -42.75 -5.04 -22.98
C LYS A 517 -42.67 -5.67 -21.61
N GLY A 518 -43.77 -5.75 -20.86
CA GLY A 518 -43.82 -6.33 -19.53
C GLY A 518 -42.82 -5.68 -18.56
N LEU A 519 -42.86 -4.35 -18.40
CA LEU A 519 -41.89 -3.56 -17.64
C LEU A 519 -41.75 -3.98 -16.16
N LYS A 520 -42.77 -4.64 -15.60
CA LYS A 520 -42.76 -5.18 -14.24
C LYS A 520 -41.88 -6.42 -14.06
N ARG A 521 -41.65 -7.18 -15.15
CA ARG A 521 -40.88 -8.42 -15.10
C ARG A 521 -39.41 -8.15 -15.33
N ALA A 522 -38.57 -8.94 -14.64
CA ALA A 522 -37.11 -8.88 -14.86
C ALA A 522 -36.79 -9.28 -16.32
N PRO A 523 -35.93 -8.52 -17.01
CA PRO A 523 -35.53 -8.89 -18.37
C PRO A 523 -34.68 -10.17 -18.33
N ASN A 524 -34.78 -10.99 -19.37
CA ASN A 524 -33.89 -12.16 -19.47
C ASN A 524 -32.45 -11.68 -19.70
N TYR A 525 -31.52 -12.11 -18.84
CA TYR A 525 -30.12 -11.67 -18.87
C TYR A 525 -29.46 -11.91 -20.22
N PHE A 526 -29.55 -13.15 -20.73
CA PHE A 526 -28.91 -13.51 -21.99
C PHE A 526 -29.54 -12.76 -23.19
N LYS A 527 -30.86 -12.66 -23.23
CA LYS A 527 -31.56 -11.94 -24.30
C LYS A 527 -31.22 -10.46 -24.30
N LEU A 528 -30.98 -9.86 -23.13
CA LEU A 528 -30.60 -8.45 -22.99
C LEU A 528 -29.26 -8.16 -23.67
N TRP A 529 -28.27 -9.04 -23.51
CA TRP A 529 -26.93 -8.82 -24.05
C TRP A 529 -26.73 -9.30 -25.49
N MET A 530 -27.56 -10.25 -25.96
CA MET A 530 -27.48 -10.84 -27.32
C MET A 530 -28.36 -10.16 -28.37
N THR A 531 -29.31 -9.30 -27.97
CA THR A 531 -30.21 -8.64 -28.94
C THR A 531 -29.55 -7.38 -29.49
N ASP A 532 -29.56 -7.16 -30.79
CA ASP A 532 -28.89 -6.01 -31.42
C ASP A 532 -29.78 -4.74 -31.50
N SER A 533 -31.13 -4.88 -31.40
CA SER A 533 -32.06 -3.76 -31.55
C SER A 533 -32.08 -2.82 -30.33
N GLN A 534 -31.89 -1.53 -30.55
CA GLN A 534 -32.25 -0.46 -29.62
C GLN A 534 -33.76 -0.25 -29.61
N ASP A 535 -34.32 0.08 -28.45
CA ASP A 535 -35.75 0.30 -28.29
C ASP A 535 -36.06 1.78 -28.49
N GLU A 536 -36.25 2.18 -29.73
CA GLU A 536 -36.51 3.59 -30.14
C GLU A 536 -37.86 4.12 -29.63
N ALA A 537 -38.82 3.22 -29.31
CA ALA A 537 -40.15 3.64 -28.88
C ALA A 537 -40.15 4.41 -27.53
N VAL A 538 -39.23 4.10 -26.61
CA VAL A 538 -39.08 4.86 -25.34
C VAL A 538 -38.51 6.24 -25.61
N GLU A 539 -37.62 6.35 -26.59
CA GLU A 539 -37.00 7.61 -27.01
C GLU A 539 -38.05 8.54 -27.64
N ASP A 540 -38.86 8.03 -28.54
CA ASP A 540 -39.98 8.77 -29.17
C ASP A 540 -41.03 9.24 -28.15
N ILE A 541 -41.48 8.37 -27.24
CA ILE A 541 -42.43 8.74 -26.18
C ILE A 541 -41.85 9.83 -25.28
N ASN A 542 -40.54 9.73 -24.94
CA ASN A 542 -39.91 10.74 -24.09
C ASN A 542 -39.70 12.05 -24.82
N GLU A 543 -39.34 12.05 -26.08
CA GLU A 543 -39.17 13.26 -26.90
C GLU A 543 -40.50 14.02 -27.02
N ARG A 544 -41.59 13.35 -27.28
CA ARG A 544 -42.94 13.93 -27.27
C ARG A 544 -43.32 14.47 -25.90
N LEU A 545 -43.02 13.76 -24.81
CA LEU A 545 -43.29 14.25 -23.45
C LEU A 545 -42.50 15.53 -23.15
N GLU A 546 -41.19 15.54 -23.49
CA GLU A 546 -40.34 16.73 -23.26
C GLU A 546 -40.76 17.94 -24.09
N SER A 547 -41.19 17.72 -25.34
CA SER A 547 -41.72 18.82 -26.19
C SER A 547 -43.00 19.44 -25.62
N LEU A 548 -43.91 18.62 -25.10
CA LEU A 548 -45.13 19.10 -24.44
C LEU A 548 -44.82 19.83 -23.13
N ILE A 549 -43.84 19.39 -22.36
CA ILE A 549 -43.41 20.03 -21.13
C ILE A 549 -42.73 21.39 -21.45
N ASP A 550 -41.92 21.43 -22.51
CA ASP A 550 -41.27 22.69 -22.93
C ASP A 550 -42.28 23.72 -23.41
N GLU A 551 -43.30 23.31 -24.16
CA GLU A 551 -44.44 24.17 -24.58
C GLU A 551 -45.20 24.68 -23.34
N MET A 552 -45.54 23.78 -22.38
CA MET A 552 -46.19 24.19 -21.12
C MET A 552 -45.31 25.07 -20.23
N SER A 553 -43.99 25.00 -20.36
CA SER A 553 -43.07 25.84 -19.58
C SER A 553 -43.22 27.35 -19.91
N ASN A 554 -43.87 27.70 -21.03
CA ASN A 554 -44.17 29.07 -21.42
C ASN A 554 -45.37 29.66 -20.66
N THR A 555 -45.98 28.94 -19.73
CA THR A 555 -47.12 29.42 -18.94
C THR A 555 -46.76 30.59 -18.01
N ARG A 556 -47.72 31.48 -17.79
CA ARG A 556 -47.65 32.57 -16.77
C ARG A 556 -48.01 32.09 -15.36
N SER A 557 -48.64 30.95 -15.24
CA SER A 557 -49.12 30.39 -13.97
C SER A 557 -47.97 29.77 -13.16
N VAL A 558 -47.71 30.31 -11.97
CA VAL A 558 -46.71 29.78 -11.01
C VAL A 558 -47.11 28.41 -10.49
N THR A 559 -48.40 28.16 -10.32
CA THR A 559 -48.91 26.87 -9.85
C THR A 559 -48.64 25.76 -10.85
N LEU A 560 -48.80 26.02 -12.12
CA LEU A 560 -48.52 25.09 -13.22
C LEU A 560 -47.03 24.81 -13.35
N LEU A 561 -46.17 25.84 -13.22
CA LEU A 561 -44.71 25.68 -13.21
C LEU A 561 -44.22 24.83 -12.02
N THR A 562 -44.82 25.01 -10.83
CA THR A 562 -44.47 24.16 -9.68
C THR A 562 -44.92 22.73 -9.88
N ALA A 563 -46.08 22.50 -10.49
CA ALA A 563 -46.55 21.15 -10.87
C ALA A 563 -45.62 20.49 -11.90
N LEU A 564 -45.18 21.23 -12.93
CA LEU A 564 -44.22 20.73 -13.93
C LEU A 564 -42.85 20.38 -13.33
N ASN A 565 -42.39 21.13 -12.31
CA ASN A 565 -41.15 20.79 -11.62
C ASN A 565 -41.23 19.49 -10.82
N THR A 566 -42.42 19.00 -10.48
CA THR A 566 -42.60 17.68 -9.83
C THR A 566 -42.43 16.52 -10.83
N TYR A 567 -42.52 16.76 -12.11
CA TYR A 567 -42.34 15.77 -13.15
C TYR A 567 -40.85 15.32 -13.23
N PRO A 568 -40.57 14.06 -13.08
CA PRO A 568 -39.19 13.57 -13.12
C PRO A 568 -38.65 13.59 -14.54
N VAL A 569 -37.40 13.96 -14.70
CA VAL A 569 -36.66 13.77 -15.95
C VAL A 569 -36.36 12.27 -16.12
N ILE A 570 -36.76 11.70 -17.25
CA ILE A 570 -36.56 10.28 -17.54
C ILE A 570 -35.14 10.13 -18.15
N PRO A 571 -34.19 9.46 -17.47
CA PRO A 571 -32.86 9.26 -18.02
C PRO A 571 -32.89 8.11 -19.06
N ILE A 572 -33.21 8.41 -20.30
CA ILE A 572 -33.34 7.46 -21.43
C ILE A 572 -32.08 6.60 -21.55
N HIS A 573 -30.91 7.19 -21.34
CA HIS A 573 -29.63 6.46 -21.40
C HIS A 573 -29.48 5.34 -20.37
N ALA A 574 -30.31 5.30 -19.32
CA ALA A 574 -30.32 4.21 -18.36
C ALA A 574 -31.08 2.96 -18.85
N HIS A 575 -31.96 3.13 -19.85
CA HIS A 575 -32.70 2.05 -20.50
C HIS A 575 -31.87 1.37 -21.60
N VAL A 576 -30.94 2.11 -22.17
CA VAL A 576 -30.09 1.62 -23.27
C VAL A 576 -28.84 0.95 -22.70
N ARG A 577 -28.30 0.00 -23.41
CA ARG A 577 -27.03 -0.62 -23.11
C ARG A 577 -25.92 0.42 -23.00
N PRO A 578 -24.86 0.15 -22.20
CA PRO A 578 -23.82 1.14 -21.93
C PRO A 578 -23.04 1.57 -23.17
N PHE A 579 -22.92 0.72 -24.18
CA PHE A 579 -22.15 0.98 -25.39
C PHE A 579 -23.03 0.93 -26.65
N ARG A 580 -22.66 1.71 -27.65
CA ARG A 580 -23.31 1.71 -28.96
C ARG A 580 -22.89 0.50 -29.82
N ASN A 581 -21.76 -0.13 -29.49
CA ASN A 581 -21.16 -1.22 -30.22
C ASN A 581 -21.61 -2.57 -29.63
N TYR A 582 -22.10 -3.47 -30.48
CA TYR A 582 -22.62 -4.81 -30.11
C TYR A 582 -21.58 -5.63 -29.36
N TRP A 583 -20.34 -5.72 -29.88
CA TRP A 583 -19.26 -6.50 -29.28
C TRP A 583 -18.85 -6.04 -27.89
N LEU A 584 -18.81 -4.72 -27.67
CA LEU A 584 -18.51 -4.14 -26.36
C LEU A 584 -19.62 -4.44 -25.34
N ASN A 585 -20.88 -4.48 -25.77
CA ASN A 585 -22.00 -4.86 -24.91
C ASN A 585 -21.95 -6.34 -24.53
N LEU A 586 -21.62 -7.21 -25.48
CA LEU A 586 -21.49 -8.65 -25.24
C LEU A 586 -20.33 -8.92 -24.25
N LEU A 587 -19.19 -8.28 -24.46
CA LEU A 587 -18.04 -8.36 -23.55
C LEU A 587 -18.38 -7.84 -22.15
N CYS A 588 -19.10 -6.72 -22.07
CA CYS A 588 -19.59 -6.17 -20.81
C CYS A 588 -20.52 -7.14 -20.07
N GLY A 589 -21.37 -7.89 -20.79
CA GLY A 589 -22.23 -8.91 -20.22
C GLY A 589 -21.50 -10.12 -19.66
N ILE A 590 -20.33 -10.46 -20.22
CA ILE A 590 -19.51 -11.60 -19.77
C ILE A 590 -18.67 -11.26 -18.55
N VAL A 591 -18.18 -10.02 -18.44
CA VAL A 591 -17.27 -9.59 -17.36
C VAL A 591 -18.04 -9.38 -16.06
N PHE A 592 -17.85 -10.29 -15.10
CA PHE A 592 -18.34 -10.13 -13.73
C PHE A 592 -17.43 -9.15 -12.95
N PRO A 593 -17.96 -8.18 -12.13
CA PRO A 593 -19.36 -7.91 -11.80
C PRO A 593 -20.05 -6.86 -12.71
N ILE A 594 -19.38 -6.36 -13.74
CA ILE A 594 -19.82 -5.22 -14.58
C ILE A 594 -21.15 -5.51 -15.27
N GLY A 595 -21.29 -6.68 -15.89
CA GLY A 595 -22.52 -7.09 -16.57
C GLY A 595 -23.73 -7.16 -15.64
N LEU A 596 -23.48 -7.62 -14.40
CA LEU A 596 -24.52 -7.71 -13.38
C LEU A 596 -24.97 -6.33 -12.89
N PHE A 597 -24.05 -5.40 -12.73
CA PHE A 597 -24.34 -4.01 -12.37
C PHE A 597 -25.24 -3.32 -13.41
N PHE A 598 -24.89 -3.40 -14.69
CA PHE A 598 -25.71 -2.81 -15.75
C PHE A 598 -27.07 -3.52 -15.93
N TYR A 599 -27.14 -4.83 -15.71
CA TYR A 599 -28.40 -5.57 -15.70
C TYR A 599 -29.34 -5.06 -14.60
N PHE A 600 -28.87 -4.94 -13.36
CA PHE A 600 -29.67 -4.39 -12.27
C PHE A 600 -30.05 -2.92 -12.50
N ARG A 601 -29.17 -2.13 -13.11
CA ARG A 601 -29.46 -0.75 -13.50
C ARG A 601 -30.64 -0.68 -14.48
N ILE A 602 -30.63 -1.48 -15.55
CA ILE A 602 -31.70 -1.53 -16.56
C ILE A 602 -32.99 -2.03 -15.94
N TRP A 603 -32.93 -3.04 -15.11
CA TRP A 603 -34.12 -3.57 -14.42
C TRP A 603 -34.73 -2.53 -13.46
N ALA A 604 -33.92 -1.90 -12.63
CA ALA A 604 -34.38 -0.82 -11.75
C ALA A 604 -34.97 0.36 -12.54
N PHE A 605 -34.42 0.66 -13.71
CA PHE A 605 -34.96 1.69 -14.61
C PHE A 605 -36.35 1.29 -15.14
N ARG A 606 -36.53 0.07 -15.59
CA ARG A 606 -37.82 -0.46 -16.08
C ARG A 606 -38.92 -0.36 -15.03
N ILE A 607 -38.60 -0.73 -13.78
CA ILE A 607 -39.55 -0.61 -12.66
C ILE A 607 -39.91 0.85 -12.40
N ARG A 608 -38.93 1.76 -12.45
CA ARG A 608 -39.14 3.20 -12.27
C ARG A 608 -39.98 3.79 -13.40
N LEU A 609 -39.70 3.45 -14.64
CA LEU A 609 -40.44 3.89 -15.82
C LEU A 609 -41.91 3.51 -15.72
N ASN A 610 -42.17 2.25 -15.35
CA ASN A 610 -43.54 1.77 -15.14
C ASN A 610 -44.26 2.55 -14.02
N ARG A 611 -43.54 2.92 -12.94
CA ARG A 611 -44.12 3.71 -11.83
C ARG A 611 -44.40 5.15 -12.26
N ILE A 612 -43.52 5.78 -13.05
CA ILE A 612 -43.68 7.14 -13.55
C ILE A 612 -44.90 7.16 -14.50
N TRP A 613 -44.98 6.25 -15.45
CA TRP A 613 -46.06 6.20 -16.42
C TRP A 613 -47.43 5.83 -15.78
N SER A 614 -47.45 4.98 -14.77
CA SER A 614 -48.67 4.74 -14.00
C SER A 614 -49.08 5.94 -13.15
N GLY A 615 -48.12 6.76 -12.71
CA GLY A 615 -48.36 8.04 -12.00
C GLY A 615 -48.95 9.11 -12.93
N LEU A 616 -48.40 9.26 -14.13
CA LEU A 616 -48.90 10.17 -15.17
C LEU A 616 -50.38 9.98 -15.40
N SER A 617 -50.83 8.75 -15.54
CA SER A 617 -52.24 8.44 -15.77
C SER A 617 -53.17 8.70 -14.56
N ARG A 618 -52.63 8.77 -13.32
CA ARG A 618 -53.40 9.15 -12.14
C ARG A 618 -53.52 10.66 -11.98
N GLN A 619 -52.45 11.39 -12.25
CA GLN A 619 -52.44 12.87 -12.15
C GLN A 619 -53.31 13.54 -13.20
N MET A 620 -53.51 12.92 -14.36
CA MET A 620 -54.44 13.40 -15.40
C MET A 620 -55.92 13.10 -15.10
N LYS A 621 -56.22 12.33 -14.05
CA LYS A 621 -57.60 12.10 -13.62
C LYS A 621 -58.07 13.07 -12.52
N MET A 622 -57.17 13.84 -11.96
CA MET A 622 -57.41 14.96 -11.07
C MET A 622 -57.45 16.27 -11.85
#